data_62065c39cc90f3d4d7c566a8a44cfc43
#
_entry.id   62065c39cc90f3d4d7c566a8a44cfc43
#
_cell.length_a   1.000
_cell.length_b   1.000
_cell.length_c   1.000
_cell.angle_alpha   90.00
_cell.angle_beta   90.00
_cell.angle_gamma   90.00
#
_symmetry.space_group_name_H-M   'P 1'
#
loop_
_entity.id
_entity.type
_entity.pdbx_description
1 polymer ?
#
loop_
_entity_poly.entity_id
_entity_poly.type
_entity_poly.pdbx_seq_one_letter_code
_entity_poly.pdbx_strand_id
1 'polypeptide(L)'
;MPKLRHIAVTVPDLEEAARFYETTFGMTRASQSDIGILLSDGVVSLAILKFQTDEQAGDERGKDFHGLHHMGFVVEDLEAMEQSIEDNGGRYHMRLPNTPDGASEIKFRDPNGVVFDIVTTQYADKAWGSRS
;
A
#
# COMPACT_ATOMS: atom_id res chain seq x y z
N MET A 1 -3.84 -17.64 -5.33
CA MET A 1 -2.48 -17.16 -5.59
C MET A 1 -2.33 -15.70 -5.22
N PRO A 2 -1.24 -15.35 -4.54
CA PRO A 2 -0.98 -13.94 -4.24
C PRO A 2 -0.83 -13.10 -5.51
N LYS A 3 -1.26 -11.86 -5.44
CA LYS A 3 -1.19 -10.92 -6.57
C LYS A 3 -0.63 -9.59 -6.11
N LEU A 4 0.32 -9.06 -6.87
CA LEU A 4 0.80 -7.69 -6.67
C LEU A 4 -0.28 -6.75 -7.17
N ARG A 5 -0.86 -5.94 -6.25
CA ARG A 5 -2.03 -5.12 -6.57
C ARG A 5 -1.91 -3.68 -6.09
N HIS A 6 -0.83 -3.33 -5.41
CA HIS A 6 -0.73 -2.03 -4.76
C HIS A 6 0.68 -1.49 -4.88
N ILE A 7 0.79 -0.22 -5.27
CA ILE A 7 2.04 0.52 -5.32
C ILE A 7 1.79 1.85 -4.63
N ALA A 8 2.67 2.22 -3.72
CA ALA A 8 2.57 3.49 -3.02
C ALA A 8 3.73 4.40 -3.41
N VAL A 9 3.41 5.63 -3.75
CA VAL A 9 4.40 6.67 -4.05
C VAL A 9 4.17 7.85 -3.13
N THR A 10 5.25 8.49 -2.71
CA THR A 10 5.16 9.69 -1.89
C THR A 10 5.48 10.92 -2.73
N VAL A 11 4.73 11.99 -2.52
CA VAL A 11 4.77 13.20 -3.34
C VAL A 11 4.63 14.45 -2.46
N PRO A 12 5.10 15.61 -2.93
CA PRO A 12 4.93 16.85 -2.17
C PRO A 12 3.52 17.43 -2.24
N ASP A 13 2.76 17.14 -3.31
CA ASP A 13 1.42 17.70 -3.52
C ASP A 13 0.49 16.59 -4.00
N LEU A 14 -0.45 16.16 -3.14
CA LEU A 14 -1.36 15.06 -3.42
C LEU A 14 -2.23 15.32 -4.65
N GLU A 15 -2.88 16.49 -4.71
CA GLU A 15 -3.81 16.78 -5.80
C GLU A 15 -3.13 16.92 -7.15
N GLU A 16 -1.97 17.52 -7.18
CA GLU A 16 -1.20 17.65 -8.43
C GLU A 16 -0.82 16.27 -8.97
N ALA A 17 -0.31 15.40 -8.11
CA ALA A 17 0.09 14.05 -8.52
C ALA A 17 -1.12 13.21 -8.93
N ALA A 18 -2.21 13.25 -8.16
CA ALA A 18 -3.42 12.50 -8.50
C ALA A 18 -3.97 12.94 -9.85
N ARG A 19 -4.04 14.24 -10.09
CA ARG A 19 -4.55 14.78 -11.35
C ARG A 19 -3.70 14.32 -12.53
N PHE A 20 -2.39 14.23 -12.36
CA PHE A 20 -1.50 13.73 -13.41
C PHE A 20 -1.90 12.32 -13.83
N TYR A 21 -2.04 11.41 -12.86
CA TYR A 21 -2.38 10.01 -13.17
C TYR A 21 -3.82 9.86 -13.66
N GLU A 22 -4.75 10.64 -13.12
CA GLU A 22 -6.15 10.62 -13.57
C GLU A 22 -6.25 11.08 -15.02
N THR A 23 -5.60 12.19 -15.36
CA THR A 23 -5.70 12.78 -16.68
C THR A 23 -4.90 12.01 -17.72
N THR A 24 -3.69 11.57 -17.35
CA THR A 24 -2.78 10.92 -18.29
C THR A 24 -3.17 9.47 -18.57
N PHE A 25 -3.55 8.75 -17.53
CA PHE A 25 -3.78 7.30 -17.64
C PHE A 25 -5.23 6.87 -17.37
N GLY A 26 -6.11 7.81 -17.09
CA GLY A 26 -7.52 7.49 -16.86
C GLY A 26 -7.82 6.78 -15.56
N MET A 27 -6.94 6.90 -14.57
CA MET A 27 -7.18 6.27 -13.28
C MET A 27 -8.32 6.96 -12.54
N THR A 28 -9.01 6.23 -11.67
CA THR A 28 -10.14 6.77 -10.90
C THR A 28 -9.83 6.73 -9.41
N ARG A 29 -10.41 7.66 -8.66
CA ARG A 29 -10.25 7.70 -7.20
C ARG A 29 -11.10 6.62 -6.55
N ALA A 30 -10.45 5.79 -5.75
CA ALA A 30 -11.12 4.77 -4.96
C ALA A 30 -11.41 5.27 -3.54
N SER A 31 -10.47 6.02 -2.96
CA SER A 31 -10.63 6.58 -1.61
C SER A 31 -9.64 7.71 -1.40
N GLN A 32 -9.85 8.48 -0.31
CA GLN A 32 -8.88 9.50 0.08
C GLN A 32 -8.95 9.75 1.58
N SER A 33 -7.86 10.25 2.12
CA SER A 33 -7.70 10.60 3.53
C SER A 33 -6.83 11.85 3.63
N ASP A 34 -6.48 12.23 4.88
CA ASP A 34 -5.61 13.39 5.10
C ASP A 34 -4.20 13.20 4.54
N ILE A 35 -3.75 11.96 4.41
CA ILE A 35 -2.38 11.67 3.96
C ILE A 35 -2.32 11.02 2.59
N GLY A 36 -3.45 10.73 1.96
CA GLY A 36 -3.37 10.00 0.72
C GLY A 36 -4.61 10.04 -0.15
N ILE A 37 -4.38 9.82 -1.43
CA ILE A 37 -5.40 9.63 -2.45
C ILE A 37 -5.10 8.30 -3.10
N LEU A 38 -6.04 7.36 -3.06
CA LEU A 38 -5.87 6.06 -3.68
C LEU A 38 -6.57 6.03 -5.03
N LEU A 39 -5.80 5.77 -6.06
CA LEU A 39 -6.29 5.66 -7.44
C LEU A 39 -6.33 4.19 -7.85
N SER A 40 -7.19 3.89 -8.81
CA SER A 40 -7.32 2.52 -9.34
C SER A 40 -7.44 2.55 -10.85
N ASP A 41 -6.85 1.56 -11.50
CA ASP A 41 -7.05 1.31 -12.93
C ASP A 41 -7.91 0.06 -13.17
N GLY A 42 -8.52 -0.46 -12.09
CA GLY A 42 -9.30 -1.69 -12.14
C GLY A 42 -8.48 -2.95 -11.87
N VAL A 43 -7.17 -2.85 -11.85
CA VAL A 43 -6.25 -3.97 -11.59
C VAL A 43 -5.32 -3.65 -10.43
N VAL A 44 -4.67 -2.50 -10.48
CA VAL A 44 -3.68 -2.09 -9.48
C VAL A 44 -4.15 -0.82 -8.77
N SER A 45 -3.90 -0.77 -7.47
CA SER A 45 -4.07 0.43 -6.66
C SER A 45 -2.78 1.23 -6.67
N LEU A 46 -2.88 2.52 -6.95
CA LEU A 46 -1.77 3.45 -6.82
C LEU A 46 -2.10 4.41 -5.68
N ALA A 47 -1.40 4.28 -4.57
CA ALA A 47 -1.56 5.17 -3.43
C ALA A 47 -0.63 6.37 -3.60
N ILE A 48 -1.21 7.55 -3.68
CA ILE A 48 -0.48 8.82 -3.69
C ILE A 48 -0.47 9.31 -2.25
N LEU A 49 0.70 9.38 -1.63
CA LEU A 49 0.83 9.63 -0.19
C LEU A 49 1.66 10.86 0.11
N LYS A 50 1.30 11.52 1.21
CA LYS A 50 2.11 12.59 1.80
C LYS A 50 2.03 12.43 3.30
N PHE A 51 3.08 11.88 3.89
CA PHE A 51 3.14 11.63 5.32
C PHE A 51 3.34 12.93 6.11
N GLN A 52 2.79 12.99 7.31
CA GLN A 52 2.86 14.15 8.18
C GLN A 52 4.05 14.10 9.13
N THR A 53 4.53 12.90 9.45
CA THR A 53 5.66 12.69 10.37
C THR A 53 6.62 11.65 9.81
N ASP A 54 7.87 11.70 10.28
CA ASP A 54 8.87 10.71 9.90
C ASP A 54 8.49 9.30 10.36
N GLU A 55 7.87 9.18 11.54
CA GLU A 55 7.41 7.90 12.06
C GLU A 55 6.35 7.27 11.17
N GLN A 56 5.41 8.10 10.69
CA GLN A 56 4.35 7.65 9.80
C GLN A 56 4.91 7.16 8.46
N ALA A 57 5.93 7.84 7.95
CA ALA A 57 6.57 7.48 6.68
C ALA A 57 7.52 6.27 6.80
N GLY A 58 8.02 6.00 8.00
CA GLY A 58 9.03 4.97 8.24
C GLY A 58 10.41 5.58 8.43
N ASP A 59 11.16 4.98 9.34
CA ASP A 59 12.42 5.55 9.86
C ASP A 59 13.51 5.77 8.82
N GLU A 60 13.54 4.96 7.78
CA GLU A 60 14.64 4.98 6.81
C GLU A 60 14.57 6.12 5.82
N ARG A 61 13.37 6.62 5.54
CA ARG A 61 13.16 7.59 4.48
C ARG A 61 12.64 8.92 4.98
N GLY A 62 11.75 8.88 5.97
CA GLY A 62 11.16 10.09 6.53
C GLY A 62 10.07 10.68 5.65
N LYS A 63 9.40 11.69 6.16
CA LYS A 63 8.23 12.31 5.50
C LYS A 63 8.59 13.09 4.25
N ASP A 64 9.84 13.48 4.08
CA ASP A 64 10.28 14.30 2.95
C ASP A 64 10.86 13.48 1.79
N PHE A 65 10.87 12.16 1.91
CA PHE A 65 11.23 11.30 0.79
C PHE A 65 10.12 11.31 -0.25
N HIS A 66 10.46 11.51 -1.52
CA HIS A 66 9.49 11.45 -2.62
C HIS A 66 9.91 10.40 -3.63
N GLY A 67 8.96 9.52 -3.99
CA GLY A 67 9.23 8.43 -4.92
C GLY A 67 8.47 7.16 -4.53
N LEU A 68 8.93 6.03 -5.03
CA LEU A 68 8.33 4.73 -4.70
C LEU A 68 8.60 4.41 -3.24
N HIS A 69 7.54 4.15 -2.50
CA HIS A 69 7.63 3.92 -1.06
C HIS A 69 7.51 2.44 -0.70
N HIS A 70 6.47 1.77 -1.18
CA HIS A 70 6.28 0.34 -0.95
C HIS A 70 5.31 -0.25 -1.96
N MET A 71 5.18 -1.56 -1.95
CA MET A 71 4.24 -2.29 -2.79
C MET A 71 3.39 -3.20 -1.91
N GLY A 72 2.32 -3.77 -2.46
CA GLY A 72 1.43 -4.61 -1.68
C GLY A 72 0.84 -5.76 -2.46
N PHE A 73 0.60 -6.86 -1.75
CA PHE A 73 0.07 -8.09 -2.30
C PHE A 73 -1.27 -8.43 -1.67
N VAL A 74 -2.19 -8.89 -2.49
CA VAL A 74 -3.43 -9.50 -2.02
C VAL A 74 -3.17 -10.98 -1.84
N VAL A 75 -3.52 -11.52 -0.68
CA VAL A 75 -3.32 -12.94 -0.34
C VAL A 75 -4.62 -13.54 0.19
N GLU A 76 -4.75 -14.85 0.10
CA GLU A 76 -5.95 -15.54 0.55
C GLU A 76 -5.90 -15.87 2.05
N ASP A 77 -4.74 -16.26 2.55
CA ASP A 77 -4.54 -16.71 3.93
C ASP A 77 -3.36 -15.93 4.54
N LEU A 78 -3.67 -14.98 5.41
CA LEU A 78 -2.64 -14.14 6.03
C LEU A 78 -1.65 -14.94 6.85
N GLU A 79 -2.11 -15.88 7.68
CA GLU A 79 -1.22 -16.66 8.54
C GLU A 79 -0.26 -17.52 7.73
N ALA A 80 -0.78 -18.21 6.71
CA ALA A 80 0.05 -19.04 5.84
C ALA A 80 1.08 -18.19 5.10
N MET A 81 0.67 -16.98 4.67
CA MET A 81 1.58 -16.08 3.97
C MET A 81 2.66 -15.53 4.90
N GLU A 82 2.30 -15.16 6.12
CA GLU A 82 3.28 -14.71 7.11
C GLU A 82 4.36 -15.78 7.32
N GLN A 83 3.94 -17.03 7.48
CA GLN A 83 4.88 -18.14 7.66
C GLN A 83 5.77 -18.32 6.43
N SER A 84 5.19 -18.26 5.25
CA SER A 84 5.94 -18.39 4.00
C SER A 84 6.98 -17.28 3.84
N ILE A 85 6.62 -16.05 4.20
CA ILE A 85 7.55 -14.91 4.14
C ILE A 85 8.74 -15.17 5.05
N GLU A 86 8.49 -15.57 6.28
CA GLU A 86 9.56 -15.85 7.24
C GLU A 86 10.45 -17.02 6.80
N ASP A 87 9.82 -18.09 6.30
CA ASP A 87 10.54 -19.27 5.82
C ASP A 87 11.47 -18.95 4.65
N ASN A 88 11.14 -17.91 3.88
CA ASN A 88 11.90 -17.52 2.70
C ASN A 88 12.78 -16.28 2.91
N GLY A 89 13.02 -15.90 4.15
CA GLY A 89 13.99 -14.84 4.46
C GLY A 89 13.45 -13.45 4.61
N GLY A 90 12.15 -13.26 4.51
CA GLY A 90 11.50 -12.00 4.81
C GLY A 90 11.33 -11.83 6.32
N ARG A 91 10.98 -10.63 6.75
CA ARG A 91 10.79 -10.36 8.18
C ARG A 91 9.66 -9.38 8.42
N TYR A 92 8.98 -9.55 9.54
CA TYR A 92 7.90 -8.67 9.99
C TYR A 92 8.43 -7.25 10.20
N HIS A 93 7.65 -6.26 9.76
CA HIS A 93 7.95 -4.86 9.99
C HIS A 93 6.94 -4.23 10.95
N MET A 94 5.67 -4.18 10.56
CA MET A 94 4.64 -3.60 11.43
C MET A 94 3.24 -4.01 10.94
N ARG A 95 2.26 -3.82 11.83
CA ARG A 95 0.85 -4.06 11.50
C ARG A 95 0.09 -2.76 11.75
N LEU A 96 -0.71 -2.34 10.77
CA LEU A 96 -1.60 -1.20 10.98
C LEU A 96 -2.77 -1.63 11.87
N PRO A 97 -3.37 -0.70 12.61
CA PRO A 97 -4.55 -1.01 13.42
C PRO A 97 -5.66 -1.62 12.57
N ASN A 98 -6.44 -2.51 13.17
CA ASN A 98 -7.57 -3.12 12.50
C ASN A 98 -8.56 -2.06 12.05
N THR A 99 -9.10 -2.24 10.85
CA THR A 99 -10.22 -1.46 10.38
C THR A 99 -11.52 -1.93 11.06
N PRO A 100 -12.60 -1.17 10.95
CA PRO A 100 -13.88 -1.56 11.58
C PRO A 100 -14.40 -2.93 11.18
N ASP A 101 -13.99 -3.47 10.03
CA ASP A 101 -14.42 -4.79 9.57
C ASP A 101 -13.44 -5.91 9.96
N GLY A 102 -12.47 -5.60 10.83
CA GLY A 102 -11.53 -6.59 11.34
C GLY A 102 -10.35 -6.90 10.44
N ALA A 103 -10.33 -6.34 9.24
CA ALA A 103 -9.21 -6.51 8.33
C ALA A 103 -8.04 -5.65 8.78
N SER A 104 -6.82 -6.06 8.44
CA SER A 104 -5.63 -5.29 8.75
C SER A 104 -4.61 -5.41 7.64
N GLU A 105 -3.79 -4.39 7.54
CA GLU A 105 -2.67 -4.35 6.61
C GLU A 105 -1.42 -4.69 7.40
N ILE A 106 -0.68 -5.70 6.95
CA ILE A 106 0.53 -6.14 7.62
C ILE A 106 1.71 -5.85 6.71
N LYS A 107 2.73 -5.22 7.27
CA LYS A 107 3.93 -4.86 6.52
C LYS A 107 5.08 -5.79 6.87
N PHE A 108 5.79 -6.21 5.84
CA PHE A 108 6.98 -7.04 5.94
C PHE A 108 8.11 -6.40 5.15
N ARG A 109 9.31 -6.94 5.32
CA ARG A 109 10.46 -6.60 4.50
C ARG A 109 10.95 -7.84 3.78
N ASP A 110 11.32 -7.66 2.51
CA ASP A 110 11.95 -8.73 1.75
C ASP A 110 13.41 -8.93 2.24
N PRO A 111 14.14 -9.92 1.73
CA PRO A 111 15.53 -10.14 2.17
C PRO A 111 16.46 -8.95 1.99
N ASN A 112 16.11 -8.00 1.14
CA ASN A 112 16.90 -6.80 0.88
C ASN A 112 16.39 -5.57 1.62
N GLY A 113 15.36 -5.74 2.49
CA GLY A 113 14.82 -4.64 3.27
C GLY A 113 13.70 -3.86 2.62
N VAL A 114 13.23 -4.26 1.44
CA VAL A 114 12.14 -3.56 0.74
C VAL A 114 10.82 -3.84 1.46
N VAL A 115 10.10 -2.77 1.79
CA VAL A 115 8.82 -2.88 2.50
C VAL A 115 7.71 -3.28 1.54
N PHE A 116 6.88 -4.23 1.94
CA PHE A 116 5.67 -4.58 1.22
C PHE A 116 4.55 -4.93 2.20
N ASP A 117 3.31 -4.76 1.72
CA ASP A 117 2.12 -5.07 2.49
C ASP A 117 1.54 -6.41 2.04
N ILE A 118 0.89 -7.11 2.97
CA ILE A 118 -0.04 -8.18 2.61
C ILE A 118 -1.41 -7.85 3.16
N VAL A 119 -2.43 -8.08 2.36
CA VAL A 119 -3.83 -7.82 2.74
C VAL A 119 -4.71 -8.92 2.15
N THR A 120 -5.92 -9.05 2.70
CA THR A 120 -6.93 -9.94 2.13
C THR A 120 -7.62 -9.27 0.95
N THR A 121 -8.31 -10.07 0.13
CA THR A 121 -9.16 -9.55 -0.96
C THR A 121 -10.20 -8.58 -0.41
N GLN A 122 -10.81 -8.90 0.72
CA GLN A 122 -11.82 -8.05 1.34
C GLN A 122 -11.26 -6.66 1.68
N TYR A 123 -10.07 -6.61 2.27
CA TYR A 123 -9.41 -5.34 2.56
C TYR A 123 -9.10 -4.56 1.27
N ALA A 124 -8.55 -5.26 0.28
CA ALA A 124 -8.16 -4.63 -0.98
C ALA A 124 -9.37 -4.03 -1.70
N ASP A 125 -10.49 -4.73 -1.73
CA ASP A 125 -11.71 -4.23 -2.38
C ASP A 125 -12.22 -2.95 -1.73
N LYS A 126 -12.07 -2.82 -0.42
CA LYS A 126 -12.51 -1.62 0.31
C LYS A 126 -11.53 -0.48 0.25
N ALA A 127 -10.24 -0.77 0.49
CA ALA A 127 -9.22 0.26 0.64
C ALA A 127 -8.55 0.62 -0.66
N TRP A 128 -8.31 -0.37 -1.52
CA TRP A 128 -7.54 -0.16 -2.76
C TRP A 128 -8.42 -0.04 -4.00
N GLY A 129 -9.74 -0.26 -3.87
CA GLY A 129 -10.67 -0.24 -4.99
C GLY A 129 -10.89 -1.61 -5.59
N SER A 130 -12.11 -1.81 -6.12
CA SER A 130 -12.49 -3.07 -6.73
C SER A 130 -11.78 -3.27 -8.06
N ARG A 131 -11.48 -4.52 -8.37
CA ARG A 131 -10.98 -4.90 -9.68
C ARG A 131 -12.15 -5.01 -10.66
N SER A 132 -11.93 -4.56 -11.85
CA SER A 132 -12.90 -4.72 -12.93
C SER A 132 -12.56 -5.89 -13.83
#